data_120f754a318be0128732fc3d20524eed
#
_entry.id   120f754a318be0128732fc3d20524eed
#
_cell.length_a   1.000
_cell.length_b   1.000
_cell.length_c   1.000
_cell.angle_alpha   90.00
_cell.angle_beta   90.00
_cell.angle_gamma   90.00
#
_symmetry.space_group_name_H-M   'P 1'
#
loop_
_entity.id
_entity.type
_entity.pdbx_description
1 polymer ?
#
loop_
_entity_poly.entity_id
_entity_poly.type
_entity_poly.pdbx_seq_one_letter_code
_entity_poly.pdbx_strand_id
1 'polypeptide(L)'
;RVIDATAMTSFRMDIWTPDPTAAPAVFKIKLVDFGANGTFAGGDDVEHEITLTAATTPALATRGWVTIDVPLSAFTGLTTRAHLAQLIFSGDPKTVYVDNVLLHR
;
A
#
# COMPACT_ATOMS: atom_id res chain seq x y z
N ARG A 1 14.03 -1.26 7.95
CA ARG A 1 14.87 -1.73 6.85
C ARG A 1 14.48 -1.04 5.54
N VAL A 2 15.51 -0.54 4.86
CA VAL A 2 15.33 0.18 3.58
C VAL A 2 15.65 -0.77 2.44
N ILE A 3 14.83 -0.76 1.39
CA ILE A 3 15.07 -1.55 0.18
C ILE A 3 15.08 -0.66 -1.05
N ASP A 4 15.89 -1.06 -2.04
CA ASP A 4 15.88 -0.41 -3.36
C ASP A 4 14.84 -1.08 -4.24
N ALA A 5 13.73 -0.39 -4.45
CA ALA A 5 12.62 -0.87 -5.27
C ALA A 5 12.59 -0.22 -6.67
N THR A 6 13.68 0.41 -7.09
CA THR A 6 13.74 1.14 -8.37
C THR A 6 13.37 0.26 -9.56
N ALA A 7 13.78 -1.01 -9.53
CA ALA A 7 13.51 -1.95 -10.62
C ALA A 7 12.12 -2.61 -10.54
N MET A 8 11.38 -2.38 -9.45
CA MET A 8 10.04 -2.95 -9.28
C MET A 8 9.00 -2.06 -9.93
N THR A 9 7.95 -2.66 -10.43
CA THR A 9 6.88 -1.93 -11.13
C THR A 9 5.51 -2.06 -10.46
N SER A 10 5.33 -3.07 -9.60
CA SER A 10 4.04 -3.37 -9.01
C SER A 10 4.14 -3.72 -7.54
N PHE A 11 3.09 -3.40 -6.80
CA PHE A 11 2.89 -3.78 -5.41
C PHE A 11 1.72 -4.75 -5.33
N ARG A 12 1.92 -5.87 -4.62
CA ARG A 12 0.89 -6.88 -4.44
C ARG A 12 0.71 -7.22 -2.98
N MET A 13 -0.55 -7.40 -2.56
CA MET A 13 -0.91 -8.03 -1.30
C MET A 13 -2.30 -8.64 -1.40
N ASP A 14 -2.55 -9.65 -0.59
CA ASP A 14 -3.87 -10.24 -0.41
C ASP A 14 -4.40 -9.84 0.96
N ILE A 15 -5.68 -9.47 1.02
CA ILE A 15 -6.33 -9.11 2.28
C ILE A 15 -7.66 -9.86 2.45
N TRP A 16 -8.01 -10.10 3.69
CA TRP A 16 -9.28 -10.68 4.09
C TRP A 16 -9.75 -10.01 5.37
N THR A 17 -11.01 -9.61 5.43
CA THR A 17 -11.60 -9.01 6.62
C THR A 17 -13.00 -9.57 6.86
N PRO A 18 -13.37 -9.84 8.13
CA PRO A 18 -14.75 -10.17 8.46
C PRO A 18 -15.64 -8.93 8.59
N ASP A 19 -15.04 -7.74 8.58
CA ASP A 19 -15.74 -6.49 8.87
C ASP A 19 -16.48 -5.95 7.64
N PRO A 20 -17.49 -5.08 7.82
CA PRO A 20 -18.19 -4.47 6.70
C PRO A 20 -17.25 -3.65 5.82
N THR A 21 -17.44 -3.77 4.51
CA THR A 21 -16.65 -3.03 3.52
C THR A 21 -17.50 -2.14 2.61
N ALA A 22 -18.83 -2.14 2.79
CA ALA A 22 -19.72 -1.25 2.04
C ALA A 22 -19.42 0.22 2.38
N ALA A 23 -19.67 1.10 1.42
CA ALA A 23 -19.47 2.53 1.64
C ALA A 23 -20.12 2.99 2.94
N PRO A 24 -19.49 3.86 3.72
CA PRO A 24 -18.28 4.65 3.41
C PRO A 24 -16.95 4.00 3.84
N ALA A 25 -16.90 2.71 4.11
CA ALA A 25 -15.70 2.04 4.59
C ALA A 25 -14.55 2.16 3.59
N VAL A 26 -13.35 2.44 4.08
CA VAL A 26 -12.13 2.55 3.28
C VAL A 26 -11.02 1.71 3.88
N PHE A 27 -10.10 1.25 3.04
CA PHE A 27 -8.83 0.65 3.44
C PHE A 27 -7.72 1.37 2.70
N LYS A 28 -6.70 1.81 3.44
CA LYS A 28 -5.64 2.66 2.89
C LYS A 28 -4.30 1.98 2.98
N ILE A 29 -3.51 2.15 1.93
CA ILE A 29 -2.16 1.61 1.82
C ILE A 29 -1.23 2.78 1.52
N LYS A 30 -0.24 3.01 2.40
CA LYS A 30 0.75 4.06 2.21
C LYS A 30 2.12 3.44 2.06
N LEU A 31 2.86 3.90 1.06
CA LEU A 31 4.27 3.59 0.89
C LEU A 31 5.09 4.84 1.17
N VAL A 32 6.20 4.67 1.89
CA VAL A 32 7.09 5.77 2.27
C VAL A 32 8.51 5.42 1.82
N ASP A 33 9.14 6.35 1.11
CA ASP A 33 10.56 6.27 0.74
C ASP A 33 11.31 7.31 1.55
N PHE A 34 12.40 6.90 2.20
CA PHE A 34 13.17 7.79 3.09
C PHE A 34 14.08 8.76 2.33
N GLY A 35 14.07 8.72 1.00
CA GLY A 35 14.89 9.62 0.20
C GLY A 35 16.36 9.23 0.19
N ALA A 36 17.18 10.12 -0.37
CA ALA A 36 18.59 9.83 -0.60
C ALA A 36 19.40 9.60 0.68
N ASN A 37 18.95 10.16 1.83
CA ASN A 37 19.67 9.98 3.10
C ASN A 37 19.32 8.65 3.79
N GLY A 38 18.29 7.95 3.35
CA GLY A 38 17.87 6.67 3.93
C GLY A 38 17.40 6.75 5.38
N THR A 39 17.05 7.94 5.86
CA THR A 39 16.70 8.20 7.26
C THR A 39 15.31 8.82 7.35
N PHE A 40 14.51 8.31 8.28
CA PHE A 40 13.16 8.82 8.51
C PHE A 40 13.21 10.31 8.90
N ALA A 41 12.31 11.10 8.31
CA ALA A 41 12.18 12.53 8.58
C ALA A 41 13.49 13.32 8.31
N GLY A 42 14.31 12.81 7.39
CA GLY A 42 15.55 13.49 7.00
C GLY A 42 15.37 14.68 6.08
N GLY A 43 14.13 15.06 5.76
CA GLY A 43 13.83 16.22 4.95
C GLY A 43 13.59 15.91 3.46
N ASP A 44 13.83 14.68 3.03
CA ASP A 44 13.65 14.26 1.64
C ASP A 44 12.76 13.02 1.51
N ASP A 45 12.00 12.70 2.56
CA ASP A 45 11.02 11.61 2.52
C ASP A 45 9.92 11.92 1.51
N VAL A 46 9.50 10.91 0.76
CA VAL A 46 8.31 11.00 -0.08
C VAL A 46 7.37 9.87 0.27
N GLU A 47 6.09 10.12 0.14
CA GLU A 47 5.08 9.12 0.46
C GLU A 47 3.85 9.31 -0.42
N HIS A 48 3.08 8.23 -0.55
CA HIS A 48 1.77 8.30 -1.18
C HIS A 48 0.86 7.22 -0.59
N GLU A 49 -0.39 7.59 -0.40
CA GLU A 49 -1.42 6.69 0.12
C GLU A 49 -2.48 6.47 -0.95
N ILE A 50 -2.80 5.21 -1.22
CA ILE A 50 -3.95 4.87 -2.06
C ILE A 50 -5.09 4.43 -1.17
N THR A 51 -6.32 4.67 -1.63
CA THR A 51 -7.54 4.34 -0.89
C THR A 51 -8.37 3.36 -1.69
N LEU A 52 -8.73 2.25 -1.04
CA LEU A 52 -9.61 1.22 -1.61
C LEU A 52 -10.97 1.27 -0.93
N THR A 53 -12.00 1.09 -1.72
CA THR A 53 -13.39 1.04 -1.26
C THR A 53 -14.12 -0.11 -1.96
N ALA A 54 -15.39 -0.31 -1.66
CA ALA A 54 -16.22 -1.27 -2.38
C ALA A 54 -16.40 -0.92 -3.87
N ALA A 55 -16.09 0.32 -4.25
CA ALA A 55 -16.29 0.81 -5.63
C ALA A 55 -14.98 0.95 -6.42
N THR A 56 -13.82 0.77 -5.79
CA THR A 56 -12.53 0.88 -6.49
C THR A 56 -12.19 -0.40 -7.25
N THR A 57 -11.11 -0.35 -8.03
CA THR A 57 -10.54 -1.53 -8.68
C THR A 57 -9.08 -1.66 -8.22
N PRO A 58 -8.71 -2.72 -7.47
CA PRO A 58 -9.60 -3.76 -6.93
C PRO A 58 -10.54 -3.23 -5.85
N ALA A 59 -11.69 -3.88 -5.68
CA ALA A 59 -12.69 -3.48 -4.70
C ALA A 59 -12.50 -4.23 -3.38
N LEU A 60 -12.84 -3.55 -2.27
CA LEU A 60 -12.92 -4.22 -0.98
C LEU A 60 -14.08 -5.23 -0.96
N ALA A 61 -13.89 -6.33 -0.25
CA ALA A 61 -14.94 -7.33 -0.03
C ALA A 61 -14.88 -7.85 1.40
N THR A 62 -16.05 -8.19 1.94
CA THR A 62 -16.19 -8.79 3.28
C THR A 62 -16.18 -10.30 3.15
N ARG A 63 -15.38 -10.96 4.01
CA ARG A 63 -15.31 -12.44 4.10
C ARG A 63 -14.89 -13.10 2.80
N GLY A 64 -14.00 -12.46 2.07
CA GLY A 64 -13.41 -13.01 0.87
C GLY A 64 -12.02 -12.45 0.69
N TRP A 65 -11.11 -13.26 0.18
CA TRP A 65 -9.76 -12.78 -0.14
C TRP A 65 -9.81 -11.83 -1.32
N VAL A 66 -9.18 -10.69 -1.17
CA VAL A 66 -9.03 -9.71 -2.23
C VAL A 66 -7.55 -9.60 -2.57
N THR A 67 -7.23 -9.81 -3.83
CA THR A 67 -5.89 -9.59 -4.34
C THR A 67 -5.77 -8.15 -4.79
N ILE A 68 -4.84 -7.43 -4.15
CA ILE A 68 -4.49 -6.07 -4.53
C ILE A 68 -3.16 -6.18 -5.28
N ASP A 69 -3.18 -5.86 -6.58
CA ASP A 69 -1.97 -5.83 -7.39
C ASP A 69 -2.05 -4.57 -8.24
N VAL A 70 -1.32 -3.56 -7.81
CA VAL A 70 -1.39 -2.22 -8.41
C VAL A 70 -0.02 -1.79 -8.88
N PRO A 71 0.05 -1.04 -9.99
CA PRO A 71 1.33 -0.51 -10.43
C PRO A 71 1.85 0.50 -9.42
N LEU A 72 3.16 0.52 -9.21
CA LEU A 72 3.77 1.52 -8.32
C LEU A 72 3.54 2.94 -8.83
N SER A 73 3.29 3.11 -10.12
CA SER A 73 2.91 4.40 -10.71
C SER A 73 1.57 4.93 -10.16
N ALA A 74 0.74 4.09 -9.57
CA ALA A 74 -0.49 4.54 -8.90
C ALA A 74 -0.19 5.32 -7.62
N PHE A 75 0.99 5.15 -7.06
CA PHE A 75 1.47 5.93 -5.92
C PHE A 75 2.20 7.17 -6.43
N THR A 76 1.45 8.10 -7.01
CA THR A 76 2.01 9.23 -7.77
C THR A 76 2.89 10.16 -6.94
N GLY A 77 2.64 10.27 -5.64
CA GLY A 77 3.49 11.06 -4.73
C GLY A 77 4.79 10.37 -4.36
N LEU A 78 4.92 9.08 -4.67
CA LEU A 78 6.14 8.30 -4.41
C LEU A 78 7.10 8.50 -5.58
N THR A 79 7.77 9.65 -5.61
CA THR A 79 8.61 10.07 -6.73
C THR A 79 9.96 9.37 -6.78
N THR A 80 10.39 8.75 -5.64
CA THR A 80 11.58 7.91 -5.60
C THR A 80 11.24 6.58 -4.93
N ARG A 81 11.97 5.52 -5.25
CA ARG A 81 11.77 4.19 -4.69
C ARG A 81 13.07 3.49 -4.32
N ALA A 82 14.18 4.22 -4.39
CA ALA A 82 15.49 3.63 -4.10
C ALA A 82 15.70 3.34 -2.61
N HIS A 83 14.94 4.00 -1.73
CA HIS A 83 15.06 3.83 -0.28
C HIS A 83 13.68 3.60 0.34
N LEU A 84 12.91 2.69 -0.26
CA LEU A 84 11.58 2.34 0.23
C LEU A 84 11.71 1.69 1.60
N ALA A 85 11.03 2.23 2.59
CA ALA A 85 11.28 1.89 3.98
C ALA A 85 10.04 1.51 4.78
N GLN A 86 8.86 2.03 4.44
CA GLN A 86 7.66 1.80 5.23
C GLN A 86 6.47 1.45 4.36
N LEU A 87 5.65 0.54 4.88
CA LEU A 87 4.35 0.16 4.35
C LEU A 87 3.36 0.28 5.50
N ILE A 88 2.38 1.16 5.36
CA ILE A 88 1.46 1.49 6.43
C ILE A 88 0.03 1.23 5.97
N PHE A 89 -0.71 0.49 6.79
CA PHE A 89 -2.13 0.21 6.55
C PHE A 89 -2.99 0.96 7.55
N SER A 90 -4.13 1.47 7.09
CA SER A 90 -5.13 2.10 7.95
C SER A 90 -6.50 1.95 7.32
N GLY A 91 -7.54 2.23 8.10
CA GLY A 91 -8.89 2.21 7.54
C GLY A 91 -9.96 1.79 8.54
N ASP A 92 -11.17 1.60 8.03
CA ASP A 92 -12.33 1.26 8.85
C ASP A 92 -12.39 -0.20 9.30
N PRO A 93 -11.99 -1.21 8.49
CA PRO A 93 -11.95 -2.58 8.99
C PRO A 93 -11.04 -2.67 10.21
N LYS A 94 -11.57 -3.22 11.31
CA LYS A 94 -10.82 -3.35 12.58
C LYS A 94 -9.91 -4.55 12.57
N THR A 95 -10.27 -5.59 11.82
CA THR A 95 -9.50 -6.81 11.70
C THR A 95 -9.24 -7.08 10.23
N VAL A 96 -7.97 -7.16 9.86
CA VAL A 96 -7.56 -7.48 8.49
C VAL A 96 -6.46 -8.52 8.56
N TYR A 97 -6.64 -9.62 7.83
CA TYR A 97 -5.58 -10.61 7.62
C TYR A 97 -4.88 -10.26 6.31
N VAL A 98 -3.56 -10.32 6.32
CA VAL A 98 -2.72 -9.91 5.20
C VAL A 98 -1.81 -11.06 4.84
N ASP A 99 -1.66 -11.33 3.54
CA ASP A 99 -0.77 -12.37 3.03
C ASP A 99 -0.16 -11.93 1.70
N ASN A 100 0.92 -12.59 1.32
CA ASN A 100 1.58 -12.41 0.03
C ASN A 100 1.92 -10.95 -0.30
N VAL A 101 2.45 -10.22 0.69
CA VAL A 101 2.90 -8.84 0.49
C VAL A 101 4.24 -8.88 -0.24
N LEU A 102 4.28 -8.32 -1.44
CA LEU A 102 5.50 -8.29 -2.23
C LEU A 102 5.49 -7.17 -3.27
N LEU A 103 6.71 -6.83 -3.71
CA LEU A 103 6.94 -6.01 -4.87
C LEU A 103 7.37 -6.92 -6.03
N HIS A 104 6.93 -6.62 -7.23
CA HIS A 104 7.31 -7.41 -8.40
C HIS A 104 7.43 -6.54 -9.65
N ARG A 105 8.01 -7.14 -10.67
CA ARG A 105 8.14 -6.54 -11.99
C ARG A 105 7.07 -7.02 -12.95
#